data_5ce68d529f4bea4da14f493376c50792
#
_entry.id   5ce68d529f4bea4da14f493376c50792
#
_cell.length_a   1.000
_cell.length_b   1.000
_cell.length_c   1.000
_cell.angle_alpha   90.00
_cell.angle_beta   90.00
_cell.angle_gamma   90.00
#
_symmetry.space_group_name_H-M   'P 1'
#
loop_
_entity.id
_entity.type
_entity.pdbx_description
1 polymer ?
#
loop_
_entity_poly.entity_id
_entity_poly.type
_entity_poly.pdbx_seq_one_letter_code
_entity_poly.pdbx_strand_id
1 'polypeptide(L)'
;EIISEAAESEWRKPRRGDDVSVHYVGTLASDGSQFDSSRDRGQPFVFALGKGNVIKGWDLGVAGMKKGEIAKFTLAPEFAYGESGSPPKIPEKATLVFEIELLSWMSKDDLFGDEGVVKAEIKAGSGWKAPKEGEEIRCSVTAKAADGSIIEEKSDVEYSLGSGTFGPLSKAVDKAFKSMKRGSEVSLTCTKDYMYGDERPDGGSIDLTLHELYEVKDVSLSKDKSIMKKQVKEGEGHESPKDSNKVKLLVVAATDGTVTLPGFTSKTLEFTAGSGEVCDALECSVLEMKKGERAIVTCTRPASCVETQLGFSAPASEKVVLTVELVDFEKGKDIWSMSEEEKVEFGLARKDVGSALFKQGRTELALERYKKVMDVLSYIDNFKDDAKAKAKALKKVCELNKAACHLKLKQLQDAKKACNNVLKDDRQNVKALFRRAQAAFGLYEFSECSEDLRHVLVIEPENREAKVLLKQAQAEQKKEDQKVKGMFAKMCKGLSSPATAKK
;
A
#
# COMPACT_ATOMS: atom_id res chain seq x y z
N GLU A 1 -44.33 -7.44 -16.24
CA GLU A 1 -44.34 -8.90 -16.26
C GLU A 1 -43.05 -9.43 -16.87
N ILE A 2 -42.33 -10.34 -16.21
CA ILE A 2 -41.14 -11.00 -16.77
C ILE A 2 -41.65 -12.18 -17.61
N ILE A 3 -41.22 -12.23 -18.86
CA ILE A 3 -41.54 -13.32 -19.80
C ILE A 3 -40.46 -14.41 -19.72
N SER A 4 -39.18 -13.99 -19.68
CA SER A 4 -38.05 -14.88 -19.54
C SER A 4 -37.05 -14.26 -18.58
N GLU A 5 -36.62 -15.03 -17.55
CA GLU A 5 -35.65 -14.59 -16.59
C GLU A 5 -34.23 -14.64 -17.17
N ALA A 6 -33.39 -13.73 -16.71
CA ALA A 6 -31.96 -13.77 -16.97
C ALA A 6 -31.30 -15.00 -16.32
N ALA A 7 -30.09 -15.38 -16.76
CA ALA A 7 -29.33 -16.45 -16.14
C ALA A 7 -29.10 -16.15 -14.64
N GLU A 8 -29.15 -17.18 -13.78
CA GLU A 8 -28.96 -17.02 -12.33
C GLU A 8 -27.67 -16.29 -11.93
N SER A 9 -26.63 -16.45 -12.73
CA SER A 9 -25.33 -15.78 -12.53
C SER A 9 -25.34 -14.27 -12.82
N GLU A 10 -26.39 -13.77 -13.52
CA GLU A 10 -26.48 -12.37 -13.92
C GLU A 10 -27.31 -11.59 -12.90
N TRP A 11 -26.63 -10.88 -11.99
CA TRP A 11 -27.25 -10.07 -10.95
C TRP A 11 -27.19 -8.56 -11.25
N ARG A 12 -26.34 -8.15 -12.22
CA ARG A 12 -26.13 -6.75 -12.55
C ARG A 12 -27.28 -6.18 -13.35
N LYS A 13 -27.48 -4.86 -13.17
CA LYS A 13 -28.48 -4.07 -13.89
C LYS A 13 -27.81 -2.82 -14.47
N PRO A 14 -28.30 -2.27 -15.60
CA PRO A 14 -27.79 -1.03 -16.15
C PRO A 14 -28.10 0.16 -15.21
N ARG A 15 -27.27 1.18 -15.27
CA ARG A 15 -27.38 2.40 -14.48
C ARG A 15 -27.75 3.59 -15.36
N ARG A 16 -28.24 4.65 -14.73
CA ARG A 16 -28.47 5.91 -15.43
C ARG A 16 -27.19 6.42 -16.11
N GLY A 17 -27.29 6.69 -17.40
CA GLY A 17 -26.18 7.12 -18.24
C GLY A 17 -25.53 6.01 -19.06
N ASP A 18 -25.81 4.73 -18.74
CA ASP A 18 -25.33 3.60 -19.54
C ASP A 18 -25.99 3.58 -20.92
N ASP A 19 -25.25 3.23 -21.96
CA ASP A 19 -25.83 2.91 -23.26
C ASP A 19 -26.34 1.49 -23.25
N VAL A 20 -27.67 1.33 -23.30
CA VAL A 20 -28.32 0.03 -23.31
C VAL A 20 -28.69 -0.38 -24.72
N SER A 21 -28.49 -1.66 -25.03
CA SER A 21 -28.85 -2.29 -26.31
C SER A 21 -29.99 -3.27 -26.09
N VAL A 22 -31.09 -3.07 -26.79
CA VAL A 22 -32.32 -3.86 -26.62
C VAL A 22 -32.90 -4.32 -27.96
N HIS A 23 -33.57 -5.47 -27.94
CA HIS A 23 -34.61 -5.75 -28.94
C HIS A 23 -35.99 -5.48 -28.35
N TYR A 24 -36.91 -5.01 -29.15
CA TYR A 24 -38.28 -4.76 -28.70
C TYR A 24 -39.30 -4.94 -29.82
N VAL A 25 -40.54 -5.20 -29.37
CA VAL A 25 -41.76 -5.14 -30.15
C VAL A 25 -42.77 -4.28 -29.42
N GLY A 26 -43.28 -3.25 -30.08
CA GLY A 26 -44.29 -2.33 -29.55
C GLY A 26 -45.64 -2.55 -30.19
N THR A 27 -46.71 -2.75 -29.38
CA THR A 27 -48.08 -2.97 -29.82
C THR A 27 -49.04 -2.04 -29.08
N LEU A 28 -50.19 -1.73 -29.69
CA LEU A 28 -51.27 -1.02 -29.04
C LEU A 28 -52.03 -1.98 -28.12
N ALA A 29 -52.32 -1.55 -26.87
CA ALA A 29 -53.06 -2.38 -25.93
C ALA A 29 -54.52 -2.58 -26.33
N SER A 30 -55.08 -1.70 -27.21
CA SER A 30 -56.46 -1.70 -27.63
C SER A 30 -56.82 -2.86 -28.57
N ASP A 31 -55.94 -3.19 -29.48
CA ASP A 31 -56.19 -4.17 -30.56
C ASP A 31 -55.01 -5.12 -30.84
N GLY A 32 -53.90 -4.92 -30.15
CA GLY A 32 -52.70 -5.73 -30.35
C GLY A 32 -51.89 -5.39 -31.62
N SER A 33 -52.29 -4.36 -32.37
CA SER A 33 -51.59 -3.99 -33.61
C SER A 33 -50.18 -3.51 -33.32
N GLN A 34 -49.20 -4.03 -34.06
CA GLN A 34 -47.81 -3.64 -33.94
C GLN A 34 -47.57 -2.30 -34.64
N PHE A 35 -46.96 -1.36 -33.90
CA PHE A 35 -46.61 -0.05 -34.47
C PHE A 35 -45.11 0.09 -34.70
N ASP A 36 -44.23 -0.62 -33.99
CA ASP A 36 -42.81 -0.58 -34.18
C ASP A 36 -42.10 -1.86 -33.64
N SER A 37 -40.95 -2.24 -34.26
CA SER A 37 -40.16 -3.38 -33.84
C SER A 37 -38.70 -3.23 -34.31
N SER A 38 -37.73 -3.39 -33.40
CA SER A 38 -36.31 -3.48 -33.74
C SER A 38 -35.95 -4.83 -34.35
N ARG A 39 -36.75 -5.86 -34.09
CA ARG A 39 -36.53 -7.21 -34.66
C ARG A 39 -36.81 -7.18 -36.16
N ASP A 40 -37.83 -6.49 -36.61
CA ASP A 40 -38.18 -6.31 -38.03
C ASP A 40 -37.09 -5.53 -38.80
N ARG A 41 -36.41 -4.62 -38.12
CA ARG A 41 -35.26 -3.88 -38.67
C ARG A 41 -33.97 -4.68 -38.69
N GLY A 42 -33.93 -5.84 -38.03
CA GLY A 42 -32.73 -6.70 -37.94
C GLY A 42 -31.56 -6.11 -37.16
N GLN A 43 -31.77 -5.01 -36.41
CA GLN A 43 -30.73 -4.33 -35.63
C GLN A 43 -31.24 -3.97 -34.25
N PRO A 44 -30.44 -4.17 -33.19
CA PRO A 44 -30.77 -3.70 -31.85
C PRO A 44 -30.94 -2.17 -31.80
N PHE A 45 -31.79 -1.73 -30.89
CA PHE A 45 -31.93 -0.31 -30.59
C PHE A 45 -31.06 0.04 -29.41
N VAL A 46 -30.23 1.09 -29.58
CA VAL A 46 -29.30 1.56 -28.54
C VAL A 46 -29.71 2.95 -28.07
N PHE A 47 -29.77 3.17 -26.76
CA PHE A 47 -30.07 4.48 -26.18
C PHE A 47 -29.40 4.65 -24.81
N ALA A 48 -29.15 5.93 -24.41
CA ALA A 48 -28.62 6.27 -23.11
C ALA A 48 -29.74 6.26 -22.06
N LEU A 49 -29.64 5.38 -21.09
CA LEU A 49 -30.65 5.11 -20.05
C LEU A 49 -30.80 6.32 -19.09
N GLY A 50 -32.02 6.72 -18.79
CA GLY A 50 -32.35 7.76 -17.83
C GLY A 50 -31.99 9.19 -18.26
N LYS A 51 -31.66 9.41 -19.55
CA LYS A 51 -31.36 10.72 -20.13
C LYS A 51 -32.57 11.34 -20.85
N GLY A 52 -33.70 10.68 -20.87
CA GLY A 52 -34.90 11.14 -21.58
C GLY A 52 -34.84 10.98 -23.10
N ASN A 53 -33.95 10.13 -23.59
CA ASN A 53 -33.82 9.81 -25.03
C ASN A 53 -34.95 8.90 -25.52
N VAL A 54 -35.66 8.31 -24.59
CA VAL A 54 -36.82 7.39 -24.80
C VAL A 54 -37.97 7.81 -23.91
N ILE A 55 -39.16 7.21 -24.11
CA ILE A 55 -40.33 7.42 -23.24
C ILE A 55 -40.03 7.03 -21.80
N LYS A 56 -40.66 7.73 -20.84
CA LYS A 56 -40.45 7.54 -19.39
C LYS A 56 -40.53 6.09 -18.93
N GLY A 57 -41.52 5.35 -19.49
CA GLY A 57 -41.71 3.95 -19.15
C GLY A 57 -40.50 3.06 -19.47
N TRP A 58 -39.79 3.38 -20.51
CA TRP A 58 -38.56 2.67 -20.88
C TRP A 58 -37.39 3.01 -19.94
N ASP A 59 -37.18 4.31 -19.67
CA ASP A 59 -36.13 4.74 -18.74
C ASP A 59 -36.29 4.10 -17.35
N LEU A 60 -37.50 3.92 -16.89
CA LEU A 60 -37.79 3.28 -15.60
C LEU A 60 -37.74 1.75 -15.68
N GLY A 61 -38.36 1.18 -16.71
CA GLY A 61 -38.50 -0.28 -16.86
C GLY A 61 -37.16 -0.97 -17.13
N VAL A 62 -36.41 -0.48 -18.10
CA VAL A 62 -35.13 -1.09 -18.51
C VAL A 62 -34.08 -0.99 -17.39
N ALA A 63 -34.12 0.06 -16.57
CA ALA A 63 -33.25 0.18 -15.39
C ALA A 63 -33.45 -0.97 -14.38
N GLY A 64 -34.60 -1.63 -14.38
CA GLY A 64 -34.92 -2.78 -13.53
C GLY A 64 -34.48 -4.13 -14.09
N MET A 65 -34.19 -4.21 -15.40
CA MET A 65 -33.91 -5.45 -16.11
C MET A 65 -32.48 -5.94 -15.90
N LYS A 66 -32.27 -7.24 -16.11
CA LYS A 66 -30.96 -7.90 -16.16
C LYS A 66 -30.61 -8.28 -17.60
N LYS A 67 -29.32 -8.50 -17.88
CA LYS A 67 -28.87 -8.94 -19.21
C LYS A 67 -29.49 -10.30 -19.58
N GLY A 68 -30.07 -10.35 -20.78
CA GLY A 68 -30.76 -11.55 -21.30
C GLY A 68 -32.21 -11.69 -20.79
N GLU A 69 -32.71 -10.78 -19.94
CA GLU A 69 -34.09 -10.79 -19.47
C GLU A 69 -35.02 -10.29 -20.58
N ILE A 70 -36.16 -10.94 -20.72
CA ILE A 70 -37.29 -10.48 -21.58
C ILE A 70 -38.43 -10.10 -20.69
N ALA A 71 -38.89 -8.87 -20.78
CA ALA A 71 -39.98 -8.34 -19.99
C ALA A 71 -41.03 -7.62 -20.83
N LYS A 72 -42.29 -7.74 -20.40
CA LYS A 72 -43.44 -7.06 -21.00
C LYS A 72 -43.84 -5.87 -20.14
N PHE A 73 -43.80 -4.70 -20.72
CA PHE A 73 -44.21 -3.44 -20.09
C PHE A 73 -45.54 -2.95 -20.67
N THR A 74 -46.55 -2.76 -19.83
CA THR A 74 -47.80 -2.08 -20.19
C THR A 74 -47.70 -0.66 -19.66
N LEU A 75 -47.65 0.31 -20.57
CA LEU A 75 -47.40 1.72 -20.28
C LEU A 75 -48.63 2.55 -20.50
N ALA A 76 -49.14 3.17 -19.43
CA ALA A 76 -50.17 4.18 -19.54
C ALA A 76 -49.67 5.40 -20.33
N PRO A 77 -50.56 6.22 -20.91
CA PRO A 77 -50.19 7.34 -21.76
C PRO A 77 -49.15 8.29 -21.15
N GLU A 78 -49.26 8.58 -19.83
CA GLU A 78 -48.31 9.47 -19.08
C GLU A 78 -46.87 8.97 -19.05
N PHE A 79 -46.65 7.66 -19.23
CA PHE A 79 -45.34 7.03 -19.34
C PHE A 79 -44.90 6.75 -20.78
N ALA A 80 -45.73 7.09 -21.76
CA ALA A 80 -45.53 6.87 -23.17
C ALA A 80 -45.60 8.21 -23.97
N TYR A 81 -46.59 8.37 -24.86
CA TYR A 81 -46.72 9.54 -25.74
C TYR A 81 -47.80 10.53 -25.27
N GLY A 82 -48.34 10.36 -24.07
CA GLY A 82 -49.27 11.30 -23.48
C GLY A 82 -50.61 11.44 -24.20
N GLU A 83 -51.23 12.61 -24.00
CA GLU A 83 -52.54 12.96 -24.55
C GLU A 83 -52.52 13.03 -26.09
N SER A 84 -51.41 13.40 -26.70
CA SER A 84 -51.31 13.64 -28.17
C SER A 84 -51.00 12.37 -28.98
N GLY A 85 -50.55 11.31 -28.35
CA GLY A 85 -50.07 10.11 -29.06
C GLY A 85 -48.87 10.40 -29.99
N SER A 86 -48.73 9.59 -31.03
CA SER A 86 -47.72 9.78 -32.13
C SER A 86 -48.34 9.33 -33.47
N PRO A 87 -49.23 10.15 -34.05
CA PRO A 87 -49.89 9.81 -35.31
C PRO A 87 -48.87 9.61 -36.48
N PRO A 88 -49.19 8.78 -37.48
CA PRO A 88 -50.44 8.01 -37.62
C PRO A 88 -50.45 6.66 -36.89
N LYS A 89 -49.32 6.21 -36.29
CA LYS A 89 -49.21 4.85 -35.72
C LYS A 89 -49.72 4.71 -34.32
N ILE A 90 -49.66 5.76 -33.52
CA ILE A 90 -50.04 5.71 -32.07
C ILE A 90 -51.15 6.76 -31.88
N PRO A 91 -52.36 6.34 -31.58
CA PRO A 91 -53.50 7.22 -31.29
C PRO A 91 -53.28 8.07 -30.01
N GLU A 92 -54.11 9.10 -29.84
CA GLU A 92 -54.18 9.90 -28.63
C GLU A 92 -54.55 8.99 -27.44
N LYS A 93 -53.94 9.26 -26.29
CA LYS A 93 -54.21 8.53 -25.03
C LYS A 93 -54.02 7.01 -25.11
N ALA A 94 -53.15 6.55 -26.06
CA ALA A 94 -52.93 5.12 -26.25
C ALA A 94 -52.14 4.51 -25.07
N THR A 95 -52.60 3.44 -24.52
CA THR A 95 -51.85 2.52 -23.67
C THR A 95 -51.02 1.61 -24.57
N LEU A 96 -49.71 1.54 -24.33
CA LEU A 96 -48.78 0.77 -25.14
C LEU A 96 -48.31 -0.46 -24.41
N VAL A 97 -48.00 -1.51 -25.16
CA VAL A 97 -47.42 -2.72 -24.68
C VAL A 97 -46.09 -2.92 -25.41
N PHE A 98 -45.03 -3.03 -24.65
CA PHE A 98 -43.68 -3.34 -25.16
C PHE A 98 -43.16 -4.65 -24.62
N GLU A 99 -42.78 -5.55 -25.48
CA GLU A 99 -41.91 -6.66 -25.15
C GLU A 99 -40.47 -6.24 -25.41
N ILE A 100 -39.62 -6.22 -24.36
CA ILE A 100 -38.25 -5.75 -24.43
C ILE A 100 -37.32 -6.86 -23.96
N GLU A 101 -36.29 -7.14 -24.75
CA GLU A 101 -35.16 -7.99 -24.40
C GLU A 101 -33.93 -7.11 -24.17
N LEU A 102 -33.34 -7.15 -22.97
CA LEU A 102 -32.08 -6.44 -22.68
C LEU A 102 -30.89 -7.28 -23.12
N LEU A 103 -30.27 -6.93 -24.23
CA LEU A 103 -29.15 -7.67 -24.80
C LEU A 103 -27.83 -7.40 -24.07
N SER A 104 -27.52 -6.11 -23.84
CA SER A 104 -26.30 -5.68 -23.20
C SER A 104 -26.38 -4.20 -22.82
N TRP A 105 -25.41 -3.73 -22.06
CA TRP A 105 -25.17 -2.30 -21.86
C TRP A 105 -23.69 -2.00 -21.73
N MET A 106 -23.33 -0.74 -22.02
CA MET A 106 -21.99 -0.19 -21.82
C MET A 106 -22.09 0.87 -20.72
N SER A 107 -21.44 0.63 -19.59
CA SER A 107 -21.41 1.59 -18.48
C SER A 107 -20.47 2.74 -18.79
N LYS A 108 -20.94 3.95 -18.61
CA LYS A 108 -20.20 5.19 -18.79
C LYS A 108 -20.09 5.91 -17.47
N ASP A 109 -18.85 6.13 -17.00
CA ASP A 109 -18.55 6.86 -15.77
C ASP A 109 -17.80 8.16 -16.13
N ASP A 110 -18.29 9.31 -15.71
CA ASP A 110 -17.52 10.55 -15.72
C ASP A 110 -16.53 10.54 -14.54
N LEU A 111 -15.24 10.44 -14.85
CA LEU A 111 -14.20 10.23 -13.83
C LEU A 111 -13.90 11.46 -12.99
N PHE A 112 -14.18 12.67 -13.49
CA PHE A 112 -13.87 13.93 -12.81
C PHE A 112 -15.12 14.77 -12.47
N GLY A 113 -16.29 14.42 -13.02
CA GLY A 113 -17.55 15.14 -12.81
C GLY A 113 -17.69 16.41 -13.66
N ASP A 114 -16.84 16.59 -14.69
CA ASP A 114 -16.81 17.73 -15.60
C ASP A 114 -17.03 17.33 -17.06
N GLU A 115 -17.42 16.08 -17.30
CA GLU A 115 -17.56 15.45 -18.62
C GLU A 115 -16.24 15.46 -19.44
N GLY A 116 -15.12 15.81 -18.80
CA GLY A 116 -13.81 15.90 -19.44
C GLY A 116 -13.18 14.53 -19.75
N VAL A 117 -13.50 13.52 -18.95
CA VAL A 117 -13.06 12.12 -19.14
C VAL A 117 -14.22 11.18 -18.86
N VAL A 118 -14.80 10.61 -19.90
CA VAL A 118 -15.87 9.63 -19.81
C VAL A 118 -15.33 8.23 -20.07
N LYS A 119 -15.36 7.38 -19.04
CA LYS A 119 -14.90 6.00 -19.11
C LYS A 119 -16.02 5.07 -19.53
N ALA A 120 -15.80 4.28 -20.58
CA ALA A 120 -16.67 3.18 -21.03
C ALA A 120 -15.97 1.84 -20.72
N GLU A 121 -16.67 0.93 -20.00
CA GLU A 121 -16.16 -0.42 -19.72
C GLU A 121 -16.41 -1.32 -20.93
N ILE A 122 -15.34 -1.78 -21.60
CA ILE A 122 -15.41 -2.70 -22.75
C ILE A 122 -15.45 -4.14 -22.21
N LYS A 123 -14.58 -4.45 -21.22
CA LYS A 123 -14.49 -5.77 -20.63
C LYS A 123 -14.30 -5.65 -19.12
N ALA A 124 -15.16 -6.30 -18.37
CA ALA A 124 -15.05 -6.36 -16.92
C ALA A 124 -13.83 -7.18 -16.50
N GLY A 125 -13.08 -6.67 -15.54
CA GLY A 125 -11.96 -7.39 -14.94
C GLY A 125 -12.42 -8.36 -13.85
N SER A 126 -11.47 -9.13 -13.33
CA SER A 126 -11.66 -10.12 -12.28
C SER A 126 -11.09 -9.68 -10.93
N GLY A 127 -11.60 -10.27 -9.84
CA GLY A 127 -11.15 -9.98 -8.49
C GLY A 127 -11.79 -8.72 -7.88
N TRP A 128 -11.36 -8.38 -6.67
CA TRP A 128 -11.92 -7.28 -5.87
C TRP A 128 -10.96 -6.09 -5.72
N LYS A 129 -9.65 -6.31 -5.96
CA LYS A 129 -8.62 -5.26 -5.83
C LYS A 129 -8.60 -4.34 -7.05
N ALA A 130 -8.44 -3.04 -6.79
CA ALA A 130 -8.08 -2.02 -7.77
C ALA A 130 -6.74 -1.38 -7.37
N PRO A 131 -5.92 -0.91 -8.32
CA PRO A 131 -4.62 -0.30 -8.02
C PRO A 131 -4.74 0.99 -7.22
N LYS A 132 -3.75 1.26 -6.36
CA LYS A 132 -3.64 2.48 -5.56
C LYS A 132 -2.46 3.33 -6.03
N GLU A 133 -2.43 4.57 -5.59
CA GLU A 133 -1.30 5.48 -5.83
C GLU A 133 0.02 4.84 -5.40
N GLY A 134 1.02 4.90 -6.29
CA GLY A 134 2.34 4.34 -6.05
C GLY A 134 2.46 2.83 -6.25
N GLU A 135 1.35 2.10 -6.50
CA GLU A 135 1.41 0.68 -6.85
C GLU A 135 1.82 0.50 -8.31
N GLU A 136 2.52 -0.60 -8.58
CA GLU A 136 2.94 -0.96 -9.93
C GLU A 136 1.93 -1.87 -10.59
N ILE A 137 1.66 -1.60 -11.87
CA ILE A 137 0.79 -2.38 -12.73
C ILE A 137 1.50 -2.75 -14.03
N ARG A 138 1.01 -3.79 -14.70
CA ARG A 138 1.32 -4.09 -16.09
C ARG A 138 0.11 -3.77 -16.94
N CYS A 139 0.27 -2.89 -17.93
CA CYS A 139 -0.83 -2.33 -18.68
C CYS A 139 -0.48 -2.09 -20.15
N SER A 140 -1.52 -1.88 -20.95
CA SER A 140 -1.41 -1.32 -22.29
C SER A 140 -2.22 -0.03 -22.36
N VAL A 141 -1.68 0.96 -23.04
CA VAL A 141 -2.27 2.30 -23.25
C VAL A 141 -2.15 2.68 -24.70
N THR A 142 -3.28 2.95 -25.36
CA THR A 142 -3.32 3.43 -26.75
C THR A 142 -4.12 4.72 -26.82
N ALA A 143 -3.46 5.82 -27.15
CA ALA A 143 -4.11 7.11 -27.35
C ALA A 143 -4.43 7.31 -28.82
N LYS A 144 -5.67 7.76 -29.11
CA LYS A 144 -6.19 7.99 -30.44
C LYS A 144 -6.73 9.41 -30.55
N ALA A 145 -6.54 10.04 -31.73
CA ALA A 145 -7.17 11.30 -32.07
C ALA A 145 -8.69 11.13 -32.31
N ALA A 146 -9.40 12.24 -32.43
CA ALA A 146 -10.85 12.24 -32.69
C ALA A 146 -11.25 11.53 -34.01
N ASP A 147 -10.35 11.48 -34.99
CA ASP A 147 -10.52 10.75 -36.24
C ASP A 147 -10.21 9.24 -36.14
N GLY A 148 -9.81 8.76 -34.95
CA GLY A 148 -9.45 7.36 -34.68
C GLY A 148 -8.00 6.99 -34.99
N SER A 149 -7.19 7.92 -35.53
CA SER A 149 -5.76 7.66 -35.80
C SER A 149 -4.98 7.50 -34.48
N ILE A 150 -4.05 6.51 -34.41
CA ILE A 150 -3.23 6.25 -33.23
C ILE A 150 -2.18 7.37 -33.11
N ILE A 151 -2.13 8.01 -31.95
CA ILE A 151 -1.14 9.02 -31.58
C ILE A 151 0.05 8.37 -30.89
N GLU A 152 -0.24 7.54 -29.90
CA GLU A 152 0.77 6.86 -29.07
C GLU A 152 0.23 5.49 -28.64
N GLU A 153 1.11 4.48 -28.67
CA GLU A 153 0.80 3.13 -28.18
C GLU A 153 1.95 2.62 -27.31
N LYS A 154 1.61 2.16 -26.12
CA LYS A 154 2.51 1.44 -25.21
C LYS A 154 1.86 0.15 -24.79
N SER A 155 2.33 -0.94 -25.38
CA SER A 155 1.78 -2.27 -25.12
C SER A 155 2.60 -3.00 -24.06
N ASP A 156 1.90 -3.64 -23.10
CA ASP A 156 2.47 -4.54 -22.08
C ASP A 156 3.61 -3.91 -21.25
N VAL A 157 3.43 -2.66 -20.81
CA VAL A 157 4.43 -1.93 -20.04
C VAL A 157 4.17 -2.00 -18.54
N GLU A 158 5.25 -1.98 -17.76
CA GLU A 158 5.17 -1.78 -16.31
C GLU A 158 5.04 -0.27 -16.01
N TYR A 159 4.09 0.08 -15.18
CA TYR A 159 3.76 1.45 -14.84
C TYR A 159 3.49 1.61 -13.33
N SER A 160 4.14 2.59 -12.70
CA SER A 160 3.81 3.01 -11.33
C SER A 160 2.77 4.12 -11.38
N LEU A 161 1.60 3.91 -10.75
CA LEU A 161 0.54 4.92 -10.70
C LEU A 161 1.03 6.20 -10.03
N GLY A 162 0.79 7.34 -10.70
CA GLY A 162 1.23 8.65 -10.24
C GLY A 162 2.65 9.04 -10.62
N SER A 163 3.38 8.20 -11.37
CA SER A 163 4.75 8.51 -11.82
C SER A 163 4.82 9.57 -12.92
N GLY A 164 3.70 9.87 -13.59
CA GLY A 164 3.66 10.84 -14.70
C GLY A 164 4.27 10.35 -16.02
N THR A 165 4.59 9.05 -16.14
CA THR A 165 5.28 8.47 -17.31
C THR A 165 4.51 8.62 -18.62
N PHE A 166 3.19 8.77 -18.57
CA PHE A 166 2.34 8.99 -19.74
C PHE A 166 2.16 10.48 -20.10
N GLY A 167 2.96 11.36 -19.48
CA GLY A 167 2.93 12.81 -19.81
C GLY A 167 1.54 13.43 -19.68
N PRO A 168 1.01 14.08 -20.72
CA PRO A 168 -0.29 14.74 -20.68
C PRO A 168 -1.46 13.79 -20.37
N LEU A 169 -1.33 12.52 -20.71
CA LEU A 169 -2.36 11.50 -20.49
C LEU A 169 -2.41 11.00 -19.03
N SER A 170 -1.36 11.21 -18.24
CA SER A 170 -1.20 10.61 -16.92
C SER A 170 -2.38 10.87 -16.00
N LYS A 171 -2.96 12.06 -16.01
CA LYS A 171 -4.09 12.43 -15.15
C LYS A 171 -5.33 11.55 -15.41
N ALA A 172 -5.69 11.36 -16.67
CA ALA A 172 -6.82 10.54 -17.09
C ALA A 172 -6.53 9.04 -16.87
N VAL A 173 -5.35 8.59 -17.26
CA VAL A 173 -4.88 7.21 -17.15
C VAL A 173 -4.82 6.75 -15.69
N ASP A 174 -4.20 7.53 -14.80
CA ASP A 174 -4.12 7.20 -13.37
C ASP A 174 -5.50 7.10 -12.73
N LYS A 175 -6.38 8.04 -13.04
CA LYS A 175 -7.74 8.05 -12.49
C LYS A 175 -8.54 6.82 -12.95
N ALA A 176 -8.39 6.43 -14.21
CA ALA A 176 -9.05 5.27 -14.78
C ALA A 176 -8.53 3.97 -14.14
N PHE A 177 -7.21 3.76 -14.08
CA PHE A 177 -6.63 2.55 -13.48
C PHE A 177 -7.05 2.34 -12.03
N LYS A 178 -7.19 3.40 -11.22
CA LYS A 178 -7.69 3.31 -9.83
C LYS A 178 -9.09 2.74 -9.70
N SER A 179 -9.86 2.71 -10.80
CA SER A 179 -11.20 2.11 -10.86
C SER A 179 -11.26 0.76 -11.58
N MET A 180 -10.13 0.33 -12.18
CA MET A 180 -10.05 -0.89 -12.98
C MET A 180 -9.65 -2.09 -12.11
N LYS A 181 -9.98 -3.28 -12.59
CA LYS A 181 -9.60 -4.57 -12.00
C LYS A 181 -8.69 -5.33 -12.97
N ARG A 182 -7.99 -6.33 -12.47
CA ARG A 182 -7.14 -7.19 -13.31
C ARG A 182 -7.91 -7.76 -14.49
N GLY A 183 -7.36 -7.65 -15.69
CA GLY A 183 -7.95 -8.12 -16.94
C GLY A 183 -9.06 -7.25 -17.50
N SER A 184 -9.36 -6.07 -16.89
CA SER A 184 -10.35 -5.15 -17.46
C SER A 184 -9.79 -4.36 -18.62
N GLU A 185 -10.69 -4.03 -19.58
CA GLU A 185 -10.44 -3.19 -20.74
C GLU A 185 -11.45 -2.03 -20.71
N VAL A 186 -10.98 -0.80 -20.86
CA VAL A 186 -11.81 0.39 -20.88
C VAL A 186 -11.38 1.33 -21.99
N SER A 187 -12.32 2.10 -22.50
CA SER A 187 -12.05 3.23 -23.40
C SER A 187 -12.45 4.53 -22.71
N LEU A 188 -11.57 5.51 -22.74
CA LEU A 188 -11.81 6.84 -22.21
C LEU A 188 -12.07 7.77 -23.40
N THR A 189 -13.18 8.51 -23.38
CA THR A 189 -13.37 9.67 -24.26
C THR A 189 -12.90 10.89 -23.49
N CYS A 190 -11.91 11.61 -24.04
CA CYS A 190 -11.24 12.69 -23.35
C CYS A 190 -11.36 13.99 -24.13
N THR A 191 -11.63 15.09 -23.43
CA THR A 191 -11.45 16.44 -23.96
C THR A 191 -9.97 16.80 -24.06
N LYS A 192 -9.65 17.86 -24.79
CA LYS A 192 -8.26 18.34 -24.97
C LYS A 192 -7.51 18.53 -23.65
N ASP A 193 -8.18 18.99 -22.59
CA ASP A 193 -7.57 19.32 -21.30
C ASP A 193 -7.04 18.10 -20.53
N TYR A 194 -7.49 16.91 -20.90
CA TYR A 194 -7.07 15.63 -20.34
C TYR A 194 -6.21 14.80 -21.30
N MET A 195 -5.82 15.38 -22.45
CA MET A 195 -4.92 14.78 -23.43
C MET A 195 -3.76 15.74 -23.76
N TYR A 196 -3.73 16.25 -24.99
CA TYR A 196 -2.60 17.03 -25.50
C TYR A 196 -2.87 18.54 -25.54
N GLY A 197 -3.94 19.03 -24.88
CA GLY A 197 -4.28 20.43 -24.81
C GLY A 197 -4.56 21.04 -26.19
N ASP A 198 -4.06 22.26 -26.42
CA ASP A 198 -4.29 23.00 -27.66
C ASP A 198 -3.58 22.40 -28.90
N GLU A 199 -2.66 21.45 -28.71
CA GLU A 199 -2.07 20.69 -29.81
C GLU A 199 -3.09 19.76 -30.48
N ARG A 200 -4.15 19.35 -29.77
CA ARG A 200 -5.24 18.48 -30.22
C ARG A 200 -6.58 18.99 -29.68
N PRO A 201 -7.12 20.07 -30.25
CA PRO A 201 -8.30 20.77 -29.72
C PRO A 201 -9.57 19.93 -29.72
N ASP A 202 -9.67 18.93 -30.60
CA ASP A 202 -10.84 18.04 -30.70
C ASP A 202 -10.84 16.91 -29.65
N GLY A 203 -9.78 16.82 -28.81
CA GLY A 203 -9.62 15.73 -27.88
C GLY A 203 -9.35 14.39 -28.56
N GLY A 204 -9.90 13.30 -27.97
CA GLY A 204 -9.72 11.96 -28.53
C GLY A 204 -10.17 10.85 -27.60
N SER A 205 -9.55 9.67 -27.75
CA SER A 205 -9.81 8.53 -26.87
C SER A 205 -8.52 7.89 -26.39
N ILE A 206 -8.61 7.21 -25.24
CA ILE A 206 -7.51 6.42 -24.67
C ILE A 206 -8.05 5.04 -24.33
N ASP A 207 -7.55 4.02 -25.00
CA ASP A 207 -7.88 2.64 -24.69
C ASP A 207 -6.87 2.10 -23.68
N LEU A 208 -7.37 1.49 -22.58
CA LEU A 208 -6.59 0.99 -21.47
C LEU A 208 -6.88 -0.48 -21.23
N THR A 209 -5.84 -1.26 -21.05
CA THR A 209 -5.94 -2.65 -20.57
C THR A 209 -5.09 -2.80 -19.31
N LEU A 210 -5.69 -3.28 -18.22
CA LEU A 210 -4.97 -3.63 -16.99
C LEU A 210 -4.68 -5.14 -17.00
N HIS A 211 -3.44 -5.52 -17.33
CA HIS A 211 -3.03 -6.92 -17.40
C HIS A 211 -2.80 -7.51 -16.02
N GLU A 212 -1.93 -6.87 -15.22
CA GLU A 212 -1.56 -7.34 -13.90
C GLU A 212 -1.50 -6.19 -12.89
N LEU A 213 -1.80 -6.52 -11.65
CA LEU A 213 -1.68 -5.64 -10.48
C LEU A 213 -0.63 -6.23 -9.55
N TYR A 214 0.44 -5.48 -9.29
CA TYR A 214 1.51 -5.90 -8.39
C TYR A 214 1.33 -5.25 -7.02
N GLU A 215 1.36 -6.07 -5.98
CA GLU A 215 1.45 -5.56 -4.61
C GLU A 215 2.91 -5.22 -4.32
N VAL A 216 3.19 -3.92 -4.14
CA VAL A 216 4.52 -3.42 -3.77
C VAL A 216 4.48 -2.98 -2.32
N LYS A 217 5.38 -3.52 -1.50
CA LYS A 217 5.41 -3.29 -0.06
C LYS A 217 6.81 -2.94 0.41
N ASP A 218 6.92 -1.91 1.25
CA ASP A 218 8.14 -1.65 1.99
C ASP A 218 8.28 -2.67 3.12
N VAL A 219 9.26 -3.55 2.98
CA VAL A 219 9.58 -4.60 3.96
C VAL A 219 10.82 -4.26 4.79
N SER A 220 11.45 -3.09 4.54
CA SER A 220 12.55 -2.61 5.38
C SER A 220 12.11 -2.44 6.82
N LEU A 221 13.00 -2.71 7.78
CA LEU A 221 12.71 -2.58 9.21
C LEU A 221 12.48 -1.12 9.63
N SER A 222 13.22 -0.21 9.03
CA SER A 222 13.14 1.25 9.24
C SER A 222 12.01 1.93 8.49
N LYS A 223 11.29 1.20 7.59
CA LYS A 223 10.23 1.75 6.71
C LYS A 223 10.71 2.95 5.87
N ASP A 224 11.95 2.89 5.41
CA ASP A 224 12.62 3.92 4.61
C ASP A 224 12.69 3.58 3.12
N LYS A 225 11.93 2.55 2.69
CA LYS A 225 11.88 2.05 1.31
C LYS A 225 13.22 1.48 0.81
N SER A 226 14.13 1.18 1.72
CA SER A 226 15.42 0.58 1.34
C SER A 226 15.32 -0.87 0.88
N ILE A 227 14.24 -1.57 1.25
CA ILE A 227 13.94 -2.93 0.80
C ILE A 227 12.47 -2.98 0.39
N MET A 228 12.22 -3.02 -0.92
CA MET A 228 10.89 -3.07 -1.50
C MET A 228 10.60 -4.47 -2.05
N LYS A 229 9.49 -5.06 -1.65
CA LYS A 229 9.00 -6.36 -2.15
C LYS A 229 7.86 -6.12 -3.14
N LYS A 230 8.02 -6.58 -4.39
CA LYS A 230 6.99 -6.62 -5.43
C LYS A 230 6.53 -8.06 -5.61
N GLN A 231 5.26 -8.34 -5.32
CA GLN A 231 4.68 -9.66 -5.54
C GLN A 231 4.40 -9.86 -7.03
N VAL A 232 5.02 -10.86 -7.66
CA VAL A 232 4.84 -11.17 -9.10
C VAL A 232 4.02 -12.43 -9.34
N LYS A 233 3.92 -13.31 -8.33
CA LYS A 233 3.04 -14.48 -8.32
C LYS A 233 2.42 -14.58 -6.93
N GLU A 234 1.11 -14.67 -6.87
CA GLU A 234 0.40 -14.86 -5.61
C GLU A 234 0.70 -16.22 -4.98
N GLY A 235 0.90 -16.25 -3.67
CA GLY A 235 1.08 -17.47 -2.92
C GLY A 235 -0.24 -18.08 -2.44
N GLU A 236 -0.17 -19.25 -1.87
CA GLU A 236 -1.31 -20.02 -1.38
C GLU A 236 -1.64 -19.68 0.08
N GLY A 237 -2.93 -19.68 0.41
CA GLY A 237 -3.41 -19.48 1.79
C GLY A 237 -3.26 -18.04 2.30
N HIS A 238 -3.40 -17.88 3.63
CA HIS A 238 -3.39 -16.58 4.29
C HIS A 238 -2.20 -16.38 5.24
N GLU A 239 -1.39 -17.43 5.42
CA GLU A 239 -0.32 -17.44 6.40
C GLU A 239 1.03 -17.09 5.78
N SER A 240 1.85 -16.38 6.55
CA SER A 240 3.26 -16.10 6.26
C SER A 240 4.16 -16.64 7.37
N PRO A 241 5.44 -16.90 7.09
CA PRO A 241 6.40 -17.29 8.12
C PRO A 241 6.46 -16.27 9.25
N LYS A 242 6.53 -16.76 10.46
CA LYS A 242 6.78 -15.95 11.67
C LYS A 242 8.24 -16.10 12.11
N ASP A 243 8.66 -15.21 12.98
CA ASP A 243 9.95 -15.33 13.67
C ASP A 243 10.11 -16.73 14.28
N SER A 244 11.26 -17.35 14.07
CA SER A 244 11.62 -18.72 14.46
C SER A 244 11.01 -19.84 13.62
N ASN A 245 10.28 -19.57 12.55
CA ASN A 245 9.86 -20.60 11.64
C ASN A 245 11.03 -21.03 10.73
N LYS A 246 11.14 -22.32 10.45
CA LYS A 246 12.06 -22.81 9.42
C LYS A 246 11.50 -22.53 8.05
N VAL A 247 12.31 -22.00 7.18
CA VAL A 247 11.93 -21.50 5.86
C VAL A 247 12.77 -22.15 4.77
N LYS A 248 12.12 -22.48 3.65
CA LYS A 248 12.77 -22.89 2.39
C LYS A 248 12.48 -21.81 1.34
N LEU A 249 13.50 -21.05 0.99
CA LEU A 249 13.43 -19.93 0.06
C LEU A 249 14.31 -20.20 -1.15
N LEU A 250 13.74 -20.27 -2.34
CA LEU A 250 14.49 -20.34 -3.59
C LEU A 250 14.86 -18.92 -4.04
N VAL A 251 16.13 -18.65 -4.21
CA VAL A 251 16.61 -17.42 -4.85
C VAL A 251 16.89 -17.75 -6.32
N VAL A 252 16.03 -17.26 -7.20
CA VAL A 252 16.03 -17.56 -8.63
C VAL A 252 17.04 -16.73 -9.38
N ALA A 253 17.13 -15.42 -9.04
CA ALA A 253 18.03 -14.47 -9.69
C ALA A 253 18.52 -13.42 -8.69
N ALA A 254 19.72 -12.90 -8.95
CA ALA A 254 20.25 -11.73 -8.28
C ALA A 254 20.91 -10.83 -9.34
N THR A 255 20.45 -9.59 -9.47
CA THR A 255 20.89 -8.64 -10.50
C THR A 255 21.17 -7.27 -9.88
N ASP A 256 21.81 -6.39 -10.64
CA ASP A 256 21.93 -4.95 -10.32
C ASP A 256 20.72 -4.13 -10.82
N GLY A 257 19.72 -4.82 -11.38
CA GLY A 257 18.54 -4.29 -12.07
C GLY A 257 18.58 -4.53 -13.58
N THR A 258 19.73 -4.92 -14.14
CA THR A 258 19.93 -5.21 -15.57
C THR A 258 20.75 -6.49 -15.78
N VAL A 259 21.87 -6.63 -15.11
CA VAL A 259 22.84 -7.72 -15.29
C VAL A 259 22.88 -8.60 -14.05
N THR A 260 23.02 -9.91 -14.25
CA THR A 260 23.23 -10.88 -13.16
C THR A 260 24.50 -10.55 -12.39
N LEU A 261 24.41 -10.57 -11.04
CA LEU A 261 25.56 -10.31 -10.18
C LEU A 261 26.66 -11.36 -10.39
N PRO A 262 27.94 -10.93 -10.47
CA PRO A 262 29.06 -11.84 -10.63
C PRO A 262 29.13 -12.86 -9.49
N GLY A 263 29.29 -14.14 -9.85
CA GLY A 263 29.39 -15.26 -8.90
C GLY A 263 28.04 -15.79 -8.40
N PHE A 264 26.92 -15.15 -8.74
CA PHE A 264 25.61 -15.62 -8.31
C PHE A 264 25.29 -17.03 -8.82
N THR A 265 24.77 -17.86 -7.91
CA THR A 265 24.25 -19.19 -8.24
C THR A 265 22.86 -19.34 -7.61
N SER A 266 21.88 -19.67 -8.45
CA SER A 266 20.50 -19.94 -7.98
C SER A 266 20.51 -21.15 -7.03
N LYS A 267 19.90 -20.96 -5.85
CA LYS A 267 19.88 -21.98 -4.79
C LYS A 267 18.67 -21.83 -3.90
N THR A 268 18.20 -22.96 -3.38
CA THR A 268 17.25 -22.99 -2.26
C THR A 268 18.04 -22.86 -0.95
N LEU A 269 17.70 -21.83 -0.16
CA LEU A 269 18.23 -21.62 1.17
C LEU A 269 17.25 -22.17 2.20
N GLU A 270 17.78 -22.92 3.16
CA GLU A 270 17.03 -23.36 4.34
C GLU A 270 17.59 -22.64 5.56
N PHE A 271 16.74 -21.91 6.28
CA PHE A 271 17.15 -21.12 7.42
C PHE A 271 15.99 -20.89 8.39
N THR A 272 16.30 -20.43 9.61
CA THR A 272 15.29 -20.04 10.58
C THR A 272 15.01 -18.55 10.48
N ALA A 273 13.78 -18.18 10.15
CA ALA A 273 13.40 -16.78 10.03
C ALA A 273 13.75 -15.99 11.31
N GLY A 274 14.41 -14.86 11.13
CA GLY A 274 14.86 -14.02 12.21
C GLY A 274 16.12 -14.46 12.94
N SER A 275 16.80 -15.52 12.50
CA SER A 275 18.07 -15.96 13.09
C SER A 275 19.29 -15.16 12.61
N GLY A 276 19.16 -14.49 11.47
CA GLY A 276 20.27 -13.78 10.83
C GLY A 276 21.18 -14.70 10.02
N GLU A 277 20.73 -15.92 9.71
CA GLU A 277 21.48 -16.89 8.89
C GLU A 277 21.58 -16.47 7.43
N VAL A 278 20.69 -15.58 6.97
CA VAL A 278 20.69 -14.98 5.63
C VAL A 278 20.77 -13.46 5.71
N CYS A 279 20.95 -12.81 4.57
CA CYS A 279 21.06 -11.34 4.50
C CYS A 279 19.73 -10.64 4.88
N ASP A 280 19.83 -9.35 5.27
CA ASP A 280 18.70 -8.57 5.78
C ASP A 280 17.54 -8.48 4.78
N ALA A 281 17.85 -8.37 3.47
CA ALA A 281 16.83 -8.30 2.44
C ALA A 281 15.97 -9.57 2.37
N LEU A 282 16.58 -10.75 2.51
CA LEU A 282 15.87 -12.03 2.53
C LEU A 282 15.10 -12.23 3.84
N GLU A 283 15.72 -11.90 5.00
CA GLU A 283 15.08 -11.97 6.31
C GLU A 283 13.79 -11.14 6.39
N CYS A 284 13.85 -9.91 5.88
CA CYS A 284 12.69 -9.00 5.90
C CYS A 284 11.60 -9.44 4.92
N SER A 285 12.01 -9.93 3.74
CA SER A 285 11.06 -10.26 2.68
C SER A 285 10.24 -11.52 2.99
N VAL A 286 10.88 -12.54 3.53
CA VAL A 286 10.25 -13.84 3.78
C VAL A 286 9.10 -13.76 4.78
N LEU A 287 9.19 -12.88 5.78
CA LEU A 287 8.14 -12.66 6.78
C LEU A 287 6.83 -12.08 6.21
N GLU A 288 6.90 -11.55 5.00
CA GLU A 288 5.80 -10.91 4.28
C GLU A 288 5.40 -11.69 3.02
N MET A 289 5.84 -12.96 2.90
CA MET A 289 5.53 -13.84 1.78
C MET A 289 4.63 -14.98 2.21
N LYS A 290 3.81 -15.46 1.28
CA LYS A 290 3.00 -16.68 1.43
C LYS A 290 3.69 -17.88 0.74
N LYS A 291 3.30 -19.09 1.13
CA LYS A 291 3.80 -20.31 0.47
C LYS A 291 3.50 -20.30 -1.04
N GLY A 292 4.49 -20.60 -1.87
CA GLY A 292 4.40 -20.55 -3.32
C GLY A 292 4.43 -19.16 -3.94
N GLU A 293 4.52 -18.09 -3.11
CA GLU A 293 4.66 -16.72 -3.60
C GLU A 293 6.02 -16.50 -4.24
N ARG A 294 6.01 -15.84 -5.41
CA ARG A 294 7.23 -15.31 -6.03
C ARG A 294 7.22 -13.80 -5.95
N ALA A 295 8.34 -13.22 -5.54
CA ALA A 295 8.50 -11.79 -5.39
C ALA A 295 9.83 -11.31 -5.97
N ILE A 296 9.84 -10.04 -6.39
CA ILE A 296 11.05 -9.28 -6.70
C ILE A 296 11.33 -8.38 -5.50
N VAL A 297 12.52 -8.52 -4.94
CA VAL A 297 12.98 -7.74 -3.80
C VAL A 297 14.05 -6.76 -4.29
N THR A 298 13.71 -5.49 -4.31
CA THR A 298 14.65 -4.41 -4.68
C THR A 298 15.22 -3.79 -3.42
N CYS A 299 16.56 -3.82 -3.29
CA CYS A 299 17.28 -3.27 -2.17
C CYS A 299 18.21 -2.14 -2.65
N THR A 300 18.05 -0.94 -2.06
CA THR A 300 18.91 0.24 -2.33
C THR A 300 20.06 0.38 -1.36
N ARG A 301 20.23 -0.60 -0.44
CA ARG A 301 21.37 -0.74 0.44
C ARG A 301 22.09 -2.06 0.12
N PRO A 302 23.00 -2.11 -0.87
CA PRO A 302 23.63 -3.34 -1.33
C PRO A 302 24.27 -4.19 -0.22
N ALA A 303 24.82 -3.54 0.81
CA ALA A 303 25.39 -4.23 1.98
C ALA A 303 24.36 -5.12 2.72
N SER A 304 23.06 -4.80 2.68
CA SER A 304 21.99 -5.59 3.27
C SER A 304 21.58 -6.81 2.43
N CYS A 305 22.19 -7.01 1.26
CA CYS A 305 21.94 -8.13 0.35
C CYS A 305 23.14 -9.07 0.19
N VAL A 306 24.23 -8.84 0.90
CA VAL A 306 25.42 -9.71 0.83
C VAL A 306 25.05 -11.10 1.33
N GLU A 307 25.12 -12.10 0.44
CA GLU A 307 24.77 -13.47 0.75
C GLU A 307 25.80 -14.45 0.18
N THR A 308 26.71 -14.86 1.05
CA THR A 308 27.82 -15.75 0.67
C THR A 308 27.36 -17.13 0.20
N GLN A 309 26.22 -17.61 0.70
CA GLN A 309 25.67 -18.91 0.29
C GLN A 309 25.19 -18.90 -1.18
N LEU A 310 24.94 -17.71 -1.76
CA LEU A 310 24.55 -17.51 -3.15
C LEU A 310 25.75 -17.16 -4.05
N GLY A 311 26.95 -17.12 -3.50
CA GLY A 311 28.20 -16.96 -4.24
C GLY A 311 28.55 -15.52 -4.61
N PHE A 312 27.81 -14.51 -4.17
CA PHE A 312 28.18 -13.12 -4.44
C PHE A 312 28.53 -12.32 -3.17
N SER A 313 29.50 -11.46 -3.31
CA SER A 313 29.90 -10.45 -2.31
C SER A 313 29.19 -9.12 -2.58
N ALA A 314 29.43 -8.11 -1.74
CA ALA A 314 28.82 -6.79 -1.89
C ALA A 314 29.01 -6.24 -3.32
N PRO A 315 27.93 -6.02 -4.08
CA PRO A 315 28.05 -5.47 -5.43
C PRO A 315 28.45 -3.99 -5.37
N ALA A 316 29.16 -3.54 -6.40
CA ALA A 316 29.50 -2.13 -6.58
C ALA A 316 28.31 -1.28 -7.09
N SER A 317 27.15 -1.87 -7.27
CA SER A 317 25.93 -1.22 -7.79
C SER A 317 25.18 -0.46 -6.69
N GLU A 318 24.39 0.55 -7.07
CA GLU A 318 23.55 1.33 -6.16
C GLU A 318 22.33 0.53 -5.64
N LYS A 319 21.96 -0.53 -6.34
CA LYS A 319 20.84 -1.40 -5.96
C LYS A 319 21.13 -2.87 -6.27
N VAL A 320 20.44 -3.74 -5.54
CA VAL A 320 20.38 -5.19 -5.78
C VAL A 320 18.93 -5.60 -5.95
N VAL A 321 18.65 -6.42 -6.95
CA VAL A 321 17.34 -6.95 -7.24
C VAL A 321 17.40 -8.48 -7.15
N LEU A 322 16.67 -9.05 -6.18
CA LEU A 322 16.57 -10.48 -5.95
C LEU A 322 15.20 -10.97 -6.40
N THR A 323 15.16 -12.04 -7.21
CA THR A 323 13.92 -12.76 -7.49
C THR A 323 13.88 -13.98 -6.58
N VAL A 324 12.88 -14.04 -5.71
CA VAL A 324 12.74 -15.06 -4.67
C VAL A 324 11.40 -15.77 -4.76
N GLU A 325 11.38 -17.05 -4.36
CA GLU A 325 10.14 -17.85 -4.24
C GLU A 325 10.12 -18.57 -2.89
N LEU A 326 9.08 -18.33 -2.09
CA LEU A 326 8.88 -19.04 -0.83
C LEU A 326 8.32 -20.44 -1.13
N VAL A 327 9.20 -21.43 -1.13
CA VAL A 327 8.85 -22.81 -1.45
C VAL A 327 7.98 -23.43 -0.36
N ASP A 328 8.43 -23.31 0.90
CA ASP A 328 7.74 -23.88 2.05
C ASP A 328 8.21 -23.26 3.36
N PHE A 329 7.44 -23.44 4.42
CA PHE A 329 7.87 -23.11 5.79
C PHE A 329 7.18 -24.01 6.82
N GLU A 330 7.91 -24.33 7.90
CA GLU A 330 7.37 -25.08 9.03
C GLU A 330 6.82 -24.08 10.07
N LYS A 331 5.58 -24.29 10.50
CA LYS A 331 4.98 -23.50 11.57
C LYS A 331 5.64 -23.87 12.90
N GLY A 332 6.12 -22.85 13.59
CA GLY A 332 6.55 -22.98 14.98
C GLY A 332 5.36 -23.03 15.94
N LYS A 333 5.64 -23.31 17.19
CA LYS A 333 4.66 -23.26 18.26
C LYS A 333 4.20 -21.81 18.47
N ASP A 334 2.89 -21.59 18.53
CA ASP A 334 2.36 -20.25 18.78
C ASP A 334 2.69 -19.79 20.22
N ILE A 335 3.09 -18.51 20.36
CA ILE A 335 3.52 -17.93 21.64
C ILE A 335 2.44 -18.06 22.73
N TRP A 336 1.16 -17.96 22.35
CA TRP A 336 0.05 -18.06 23.31
C TRP A 336 -0.12 -19.50 23.87
N SER A 337 0.36 -20.51 23.16
CA SER A 337 0.31 -21.93 23.59
C SER A 337 1.57 -22.38 24.35
N MET A 338 2.58 -21.51 24.50
CA MET A 338 3.81 -21.78 25.23
C MET A 338 3.58 -21.69 26.74
N SER A 339 4.23 -22.58 27.49
CA SER A 339 4.33 -22.47 28.97
C SER A 339 5.15 -21.22 29.36
N GLU A 340 5.16 -20.91 30.66
CA GLU A 340 5.96 -19.80 31.21
C GLU A 340 7.46 -20.03 30.98
N GLU A 341 7.91 -21.24 31.21
CA GLU A 341 9.30 -21.68 31.03
C GLU A 341 9.69 -21.62 29.55
N GLU A 342 8.84 -22.14 28.65
CA GLU A 342 9.05 -22.08 27.20
C GLU A 342 9.14 -20.64 26.70
N LYS A 343 8.32 -19.72 27.23
CA LYS A 343 8.41 -18.28 26.88
C LYS A 343 9.73 -17.66 27.33
N VAL A 344 10.21 -18.00 28.49
CA VAL A 344 11.51 -17.52 29.00
C VAL A 344 12.65 -18.08 28.15
N GLU A 345 12.63 -19.37 27.83
CA GLU A 345 13.64 -20.02 27.00
C GLU A 345 13.66 -19.45 25.57
N PHE A 346 12.49 -19.30 24.98
CA PHE A 346 12.35 -18.63 23.68
C PHE A 346 12.91 -17.20 23.73
N GLY A 347 12.58 -16.45 24.77
CA GLY A 347 13.09 -15.09 24.97
C GLY A 347 14.61 -15.04 25.11
N LEU A 348 15.21 -15.98 25.84
CA LEU A 348 16.68 -16.12 25.95
C LEU A 348 17.32 -16.38 24.60
N ALA A 349 16.79 -17.33 23.84
CA ALA A 349 17.28 -17.62 22.48
C ALA A 349 17.22 -16.39 21.57
N ARG A 350 16.11 -15.64 21.59
CA ARG A 350 15.98 -14.41 20.79
C ARG A 350 16.94 -13.29 21.25
N LYS A 351 17.15 -13.12 22.54
CA LYS A 351 18.13 -12.18 23.08
C LYS A 351 19.55 -12.53 22.64
N ASP A 352 19.90 -13.82 22.60
CA ASP A 352 21.23 -14.25 22.16
C ASP A 352 21.44 -14.01 20.66
N VAL A 353 20.46 -14.33 19.81
CA VAL A 353 20.46 -13.97 18.39
C VAL A 353 20.61 -12.46 18.22
N GLY A 354 19.82 -11.64 18.94
CA GLY A 354 19.93 -10.19 18.91
C GLY A 354 21.33 -9.69 19.28
N SER A 355 21.99 -10.34 20.27
CA SER A 355 23.34 -9.97 20.69
C SER A 355 24.39 -10.32 19.64
N ALA A 356 24.23 -11.43 18.93
CA ALA A 356 25.09 -11.82 17.82
C ALA A 356 24.94 -10.85 16.64
N LEU A 357 23.70 -10.52 16.26
CA LEU A 357 23.39 -9.54 15.18
C LEU A 357 23.96 -8.15 15.50
N PHE A 358 23.83 -7.69 16.75
CA PHE A 358 24.38 -6.40 17.15
C PHE A 358 25.92 -6.34 17.00
N LYS A 359 26.61 -7.43 17.37
CA LYS A 359 28.07 -7.55 17.18
C LYS A 359 28.46 -7.55 15.70
N GLN A 360 27.65 -8.13 14.84
CA GLN A 360 27.82 -8.11 13.38
C GLN A 360 27.51 -6.75 12.74
N GLY A 361 26.97 -5.79 13.49
CA GLY A 361 26.56 -4.48 12.97
C GLY A 361 25.16 -4.43 12.41
N ARG A 362 24.43 -5.55 12.36
CA ARG A 362 23.03 -5.66 11.88
C ARG A 362 22.06 -5.15 12.96
N THR A 363 22.16 -3.87 13.27
CA THR A 363 21.57 -3.24 14.45
C THR A 363 20.04 -3.20 14.39
N GLU A 364 19.45 -3.00 13.22
CA GLU A 364 17.99 -2.96 13.04
C GLU A 364 17.37 -4.35 13.32
N LEU A 365 17.95 -5.42 12.78
CA LEU A 365 17.51 -6.80 13.09
C LEU A 365 17.69 -7.16 14.55
N ALA A 366 18.83 -6.75 15.15
CA ALA A 366 19.06 -6.98 16.59
C ALA A 366 17.95 -6.32 17.43
N LEU A 367 17.58 -5.10 17.09
CA LEU A 367 16.50 -4.36 17.76
C LEU A 367 15.17 -5.12 17.69
N GLU A 368 14.83 -5.67 16.53
CA GLU A 368 13.60 -6.46 16.34
C GLU A 368 13.63 -7.75 17.19
N ARG A 369 14.79 -8.39 17.34
CA ARG A 369 14.90 -9.56 18.23
C ARG A 369 14.63 -9.19 19.69
N TYR A 370 15.18 -8.07 20.16
CA TYR A 370 14.91 -7.60 21.53
C TYR A 370 13.46 -7.14 21.73
N LYS A 371 12.83 -6.49 20.72
CA LYS A 371 11.40 -6.18 20.77
C LYS A 371 10.56 -7.45 20.88
N LYS A 372 10.90 -8.50 20.12
CA LYS A 372 10.21 -9.79 20.18
C LYS A 372 10.24 -10.42 21.58
N VAL A 373 11.36 -10.31 22.29
CA VAL A 373 11.44 -10.74 23.69
C VAL A 373 10.47 -9.96 24.57
N MET A 374 10.36 -8.64 24.37
CA MET A 374 9.45 -7.79 25.14
C MET A 374 7.99 -8.18 24.90
N ASP A 375 7.64 -8.52 23.64
CA ASP A 375 6.28 -8.95 23.26
C ASP A 375 5.94 -10.30 23.92
N VAL A 376 6.84 -11.28 23.84
CA VAL A 376 6.64 -12.62 24.41
C VAL A 376 6.48 -12.56 25.93
N LEU A 377 7.23 -11.66 26.57
CA LEU A 377 7.21 -11.46 28.02
C LEU A 377 6.34 -10.26 28.44
N SER A 378 5.34 -9.86 27.65
CA SER A 378 4.50 -8.71 28.00
C SER A 378 3.65 -8.95 29.26
N TYR A 379 3.10 -10.16 29.43
CA TYR A 379 2.20 -10.54 30.51
C TYR A 379 2.86 -11.53 31.49
N ILE A 380 3.83 -11.07 32.27
CA ILE A 380 4.57 -11.91 33.23
C ILE A 380 4.02 -11.87 34.66
N ASP A 381 2.98 -11.08 34.93
CA ASP A 381 2.46 -10.91 36.31
C ASP A 381 1.86 -12.18 36.85
N ASN A 382 1.34 -13.05 35.97
CA ASN A 382 0.75 -14.33 36.31
C ASN A 382 1.77 -15.48 36.32
N PHE A 383 3.06 -15.21 36.04
CA PHE A 383 4.10 -16.25 36.06
C PHE A 383 4.42 -16.67 37.47
N LYS A 384 4.81 -17.94 37.64
CA LYS A 384 5.34 -18.47 38.89
C LYS A 384 6.62 -17.74 39.28
N ASP A 385 6.93 -17.69 40.55
CA ASP A 385 7.99 -16.84 41.12
C ASP A 385 9.36 -17.00 40.43
N ASP A 386 9.80 -18.22 40.15
CA ASP A 386 11.08 -18.47 39.49
C ASP A 386 11.07 -18.02 38.02
N ALA A 387 10.04 -18.39 37.28
CA ALA A 387 9.87 -17.96 35.87
C ALA A 387 9.71 -16.45 35.81
N LYS A 388 8.97 -15.85 36.75
CA LYS A 388 8.77 -14.40 36.84
C LYS A 388 10.08 -13.65 37.07
N ALA A 389 10.91 -14.15 37.99
CA ALA A 389 12.20 -13.54 38.27
C ALA A 389 13.14 -13.58 37.04
N LYS A 390 13.22 -14.74 36.37
CA LYS A 390 14.00 -14.91 35.13
C LYS A 390 13.48 -13.99 34.02
N ALA A 391 12.17 -13.92 33.85
CA ALA A 391 11.54 -13.04 32.82
C ALA A 391 11.84 -11.57 33.11
N LYS A 392 11.72 -11.09 34.33
CA LYS A 392 12.07 -9.72 34.74
C LYS A 392 13.53 -9.39 34.44
N ALA A 393 14.45 -10.29 34.81
CA ALA A 393 15.87 -10.11 34.54
C ALA A 393 16.14 -10.04 33.04
N LEU A 394 15.51 -10.91 32.22
CA LEU A 394 15.64 -10.93 30.79
C LEU A 394 15.10 -9.65 30.16
N LYS A 395 13.93 -9.19 30.58
CA LYS A 395 13.34 -7.91 30.12
C LYS A 395 14.28 -6.74 30.38
N LYS A 396 14.87 -6.65 31.57
CA LYS A 396 15.83 -5.60 31.91
C LYS A 396 17.05 -5.61 30.97
N VAL A 397 17.61 -6.77 30.69
CA VAL A 397 18.75 -6.92 29.76
C VAL A 397 18.32 -6.51 28.34
N CYS A 398 17.14 -6.92 27.88
CA CYS A 398 16.65 -6.57 26.54
C CYS A 398 16.36 -5.06 26.41
N GLU A 399 15.80 -4.41 27.44
CA GLU A 399 15.62 -2.94 27.43
C GLU A 399 16.96 -2.21 27.34
N LEU A 400 17.97 -2.65 28.07
CA LEU A 400 19.32 -2.09 27.95
C LEU A 400 19.88 -2.28 26.54
N ASN A 401 19.72 -3.45 25.94
CA ASN A 401 20.22 -3.73 24.60
C ASN A 401 19.44 -2.95 23.53
N LYS A 402 18.12 -2.77 23.66
CA LYS A 402 17.32 -1.87 22.84
C LYS A 402 17.86 -0.44 22.90
N ALA A 403 18.15 0.07 24.10
CA ALA A 403 18.73 1.39 24.26
C ALA A 403 20.05 1.53 23.48
N ALA A 404 20.91 0.50 23.51
CA ALA A 404 22.16 0.50 22.75
C ALA A 404 21.91 0.49 21.21
N CYS A 405 20.92 -0.29 20.74
CA CYS A 405 20.52 -0.29 19.34
C CYS A 405 20.00 1.09 18.92
N HIS A 406 19.08 1.67 19.70
CA HIS A 406 18.52 2.99 19.41
C HIS A 406 19.59 4.09 19.39
N LEU A 407 20.56 4.07 20.29
CA LEU A 407 21.71 5.01 20.27
C LEU A 407 22.51 4.87 18.95
N LYS A 408 22.83 3.64 18.55
CA LYS A 408 23.57 3.37 17.32
C LYS A 408 22.80 3.79 16.06
N LEU A 409 21.47 3.66 16.09
CA LEU A 409 20.55 4.10 15.02
C LEU A 409 20.17 5.59 15.12
N LYS A 410 20.74 6.35 16.08
CA LYS A 410 20.43 7.76 16.34
C LYS A 410 18.95 8.05 16.68
N GLN A 411 18.23 7.06 17.16
CA GLN A 411 16.85 7.15 17.64
C GLN A 411 16.87 7.53 19.13
N LEU A 412 17.27 8.76 19.42
CA LEU A 412 17.66 9.19 20.76
C LEU A 412 16.50 9.21 21.77
N GLN A 413 15.30 9.57 21.33
CA GLN A 413 14.10 9.55 22.19
C GLN A 413 13.73 8.11 22.61
N ASP A 414 13.82 7.16 21.69
CA ASP A 414 13.53 5.74 21.98
C ASP A 414 14.60 5.14 22.88
N ALA A 415 15.87 5.55 22.71
CA ALA A 415 16.95 5.17 23.61
C ALA A 415 16.68 5.66 25.04
N LYS A 416 16.28 6.92 25.22
CA LYS A 416 15.91 7.54 26.50
C LYS A 416 14.73 6.79 27.14
N LYS A 417 13.70 6.46 26.35
CA LYS A 417 12.52 5.70 26.81
C LYS A 417 12.89 4.29 27.30
N ALA A 418 13.73 3.56 26.56
CA ALA A 418 14.19 2.24 26.95
C ALA A 418 14.98 2.28 28.26
N CYS A 419 15.88 3.28 28.44
CA CYS A 419 16.60 3.48 29.69
C CYS A 419 15.65 3.82 30.86
N ASN A 420 14.66 4.68 30.66
CA ASN A 420 13.67 5.01 31.68
C ASN A 420 12.89 3.78 32.15
N ASN A 421 12.57 2.83 31.25
CA ASN A 421 11.92 1.58 31.67
C ASN A 421 12.77 0.77 32.63
N VAL A 422 14.09 0.73 32.42
CA VAL A 422 15.01 0.05 33.36
C VAL A 422 15.11 0.80 34.69
N LEU A 423 15.22 2.13 34.65
CA LEU A 423 15.43 2.97 35.85
C LEU A 423 14.18 3.08 36.73
N LYS A 424 13.00 2.70 36.27
CA LYS A 424 11.79 2.58 37.09
C LYS A 424 12.00 1.52 38.23
N ASP A 425 12.59 0.39 37.84
CA ASP A 425 12.78 -0.74 38.75
C ASP A 425 14.18 -0.74 39.41
N ASP A 426 15.18 -0.20 38.72
CA ASP A 426 16.59 -0.22 39.08
C ASP A 426 17.22 1.16 38.89
N ARG A 427 16.95 2.08 39.83
CA ARG A 427 17.37 3.50 39.77
C ARG A 427 18.88 3.71 39.74
N GLN A 428 19.66 2.72 40.19
CA GLN A 428 21.11 2.80 40.21
C GLN A 428 21.79 2.02 39.09
N ASN A 429 21.05 1.64 38.04
CA ASN A 429 21.60 0.92 36.93
C ASN A 429 22.55 1.80 36.11
N VAL A 430 23.87 1.62 36.33
CA VAL A 430 24.93 2.41 35.69
C VAL A 430 24.81 2.43 34.16
N LYS A 431 24.53 1.25 33.53
CA LYS A 431 24.39 1.17 32.06
C LYS A 431 23.18 1.96 31.54
N ALA A 432 22.07 1.93 32.28
CA ALA A 432 20.88 2.69 31.89
C ALA A 432 21.11 4.20 32.05
N LEU A 433 21.67 4.64 33.19
CA LEU A 433 22.02 6.06 33.41
C LEU A 433 22.98 6.57 32.36
N PHE A 434 24.07 5.83 32.05
CA PHE A 434 25.05 6.25 31.06
C PHE A 434 24.45 6.34 29.66
N ARG A 435 23.66 5.34 29.22
CA ARG A 435 22.99 5.36 27.90
C ARG A 435 21.93 6.44 27.81
N ARG A 436 21.21 6.74 28.91
CA ARG A 436 20.26 7.86 28.96
C ARG A 436 20.98 9.19 28.85
N ALA A 437 22.12 9.35 29.51
CA ALA A 437 22.98 10.53 29.37
C ALA A 437 23.51 10.70 27.94
N GLN A 438 23.91 9.60 27.27
CA GLN A 438 24.32 9.65 25.86
C GLN A 438 23.16 10.12 24.97
N ALA A 439 21.95 9.61 25.18
CA ALA A 439 20.76 10.04 24.46
C ALA A 439 20.43 11.50 24.70
N ALA A 440 20.41 11.94 25.99
CA ALA A 440 20.18 13.33 26.37
C ALA A 440 21.23 14.30 25.79
N PHE A 441 22.51 13.88 25.74
CA PHE A 441 23.55 14.67 25.09
C PHE A 441 23.25 14.91 23.60
N GLY A 442 22.87 13.85 22.88
CA GLY A 442 22.50 13.95 21.48
C GLY A 442 21.21 14.74 21.20
N LEU A 443 20.33 14.88 22.21
CA LEU A 443 19.10 15.69 22.18
C LEU A 443 19.33 17.13 22.64
N TYR A 444 20.58 17.51 22.96
CA TYR A 444 20.95 18.83 23.53
C TYR A 444 20.37 19.08 24.93
N GLU A 445 19.96 18.03 25.65
CA GLU A 445 19.44 18.11 27.03
C GLU A 445 20.60 17.99 28.02
N PHE A 446 21.53 18.96 28.00
CA PHE A 446 22.80 18.89 28.71
C PHE A 446 22.67 18.86 30.24
N SER A 447 21.62 19.46 30.79
CA SER A 447 21.33 19.43 32.22
C SER A 447 21.01 18.01 32.72
N GLU A 448 20.07 17.30 32.03
CA GLU A 448 19.73 15.91 32.36
C GLU A 448 20.93 14.97 32.15
N CYS A 449 21.64 15.19 31.03
CA CYS A 449 22.88 14.44 30.75
C CYS A 449 23.88 14.56 31.92
N SER A 450 24.11 15.80 32.42
CA SER A 450 25.04 16.06 33.53
C SER A 450 24.57 15.48 34.84
N GLU A 451 23.27 15.44 35.10
CA GLU A 451 22.68 14.82 36.30
C GLU A 451 22.91 13.29 36.31
N ASP A 452 22.54 12.61 35.20
CA ASP A 452 22.76 11.17 35.07
C ASP A 452 24.23 10.78 35.22
N LEU A 453 25.14 11.55 34.60
CA LEU A 453 26.57 11.25 34.70
C LEU A 453 27.14 11.50 36.08
N ARG A 454 26.63 12.47 36.85
CA ARG A 454 27.00 12.60 38.27
C ARG A 454 26.53 11.37 39.08
N HIS A 455 25.33 10.88 38.81
CA HIS A 455 24.87 9.63 39.46
C HIS A 455 25.75 8.44 39.09
N VAL A 456 26.14 8.30 37.83
CA VAL A 456 27.09 7.27 37.39
C VAL A 456 28.41 7.39 38.17
N LEU A 457 28.96 8.61 38.32
CA LEU A 457 30.24 8.82 39.04
C LEU A 457 30.16 8.68 40.54
N VAL A 458 28.98 8.77 41.16
CA VAL A 458 28.76 8.42 42.55
C VAL A 458 28.89 6.91 42.76
N ILE A 459 28.38 6.11 41.81
CA ILE A 459 28.40 4.66 41.86
C ILE A 459 29.77 4.10 41.40
N GLU A 460 30.30 4.66 40.31
CA GLU A 460 31.57 4.27 39.70
C GLU A 460 32.50 5.50 39.54
N PRO A 461 33.21 5.92 40.61
CA PRO A 461 34.06 7.13 40.57
C PRO A 461 35.17 7.10 39.52
N GLU A 462 35.61 5.91 39.09
CA GLU A 462 36.69 5.77 38.09
C GLU A 462 36.20 5.58 36.68
N ASN A 463 34.90 5.76 36.38
CA ASN A 463 34.35 5.63 35.06
C ASN A 463 34.83 6.78 34.14
N ARG A 464 35.84 6.47 33.30
CA ARG A 464 36.52 7.43 32.43
C ARG A 464 35.59 8.03 31.38
N GLU A 465 34.72 7.19 30.80
CA GLU A 465 33.77 7.63 29.74
C GLU A 465 32.77 8.65 30.31
N ALA A 466 32.26 8.38 31.52
CA ALA A 466 31.35 9.30 32.20
C ALA A 466 32.03 10.63 32.55
N LYS A 467 33.29 10.62 32.99
CA LYS A 467 34.07 11.85 33.25
C LYS A 467 34.23 12.69 31.96
N VAL A 468 34.54 12.06 30.85
CA VAL A 468 34.72 12.73 29.56
C VAL A 468 33.41 13.35 29.06
N LEU A 469 32.34 12.55 29.04
CA LEU A 469 31.04 13.00 28.54
C LEU A 469 30.46 14.13 29.45
N LEU A 470 30.64 14.05 30.76
CA LEU A 470 30.22 15.11 31.68
C LEU A 470 30.91 16.44 31.39
N LYS A 471 32.23 16.40 31.15
CA LYS A 471 32.98 17.60 30.78
C LYS A 471 32.51 18.21 29.46
N GLN A 472 32.19 17.35 28.47
CA GLN A 472 31.63 17.79 27.21
C GLN A 472 30.24 18.44 27.38
N ALA A 473 29.33 17.78 28.11
CA ALA A 473 27.99 18.30 28.39
C ALA A 473 28.01 19.65 29.09
N GLN A 474 28.86 19.82 30.10
CA GLN A 474 29.04 21.10 30.81
C GLN A 474 29.58 22.20 29.91
N ALA A 475 30.50 21.87 29.00
CA ALA A 475 31.05 22.84 28.04
C ALA A 475 29.99 23.30 27.03
N GLU A 476 29.20 22.38 26.50
CA GLU A 476 28.12 22.71 25.55
C GLU A 476 26.97 23.50 26.25
N GLN A 477 26.57 23.12 27.46
CA GLN A 477 25.59 23.87 28.26
C GLN A 477 26.04 25.33 28.47
N LYS A 478 27.33 25.53 28.81
CA LYS A 478 27.87 26.88 29.00
C LYS A 478 27.84 27.71 27.72
N LYS A 479 28.08 27.12 26.56
CA LYS A 479 27.97 27.79 25.28
C LYS A 479 26.53 28.17 24.97
N GLU A 480 25.58 27.29 25.23
CA GLU A 480 24.15 27.53 25.05
C GLU A 480 23.65 28.67 25.96
N ASP A 481 24.01 28.61 27.23
CA ASP A 481 23.67 29.68 28.19
C ASP A 481 24.22 31.07 27.76
N GLN A 482 25.42 31.10 27.19
CA GLN A 482 26.02 32.33 26.66
C GLN A 482 25.26 32.85 25.43
N LYS A 483 24.84 31.96 24.52
CA LYS A 483 24.02 32.33 23.36
C LYS A 483 22.66 32.90 23.79
N VAL A 484 21.99 32.23 24.72
CA VAL A 484 20.68 32.67 25.25
C VAL A 484 20.81 34.05 25.96
N LYS A 485 21.84 34.22 26.79
CA LYS A 485 22.12 35.54 27.42
C LYS A 485 22.38 36.64 26.37
N GLY A 486 23.14 36.33 25.31
CA GLY A 486 23.42 37.25 24.22
C GLY A 486 22.16 37.62 23.42
N MET A 487 21.28 36.68 23.15
CA MET A 487 20.00 36.94 22.49
C MET A 487 19.08 37.79 23.38
N PHE A 488 18.97 37.45 24.67
CA PHE A 488 18.16 38.19 25.62
C PHE A 488 18.64 39.62 25.75
N ALA A 489 19.96 39.85 25.85
CA ALA A 489 20.54 41.20 25.89
C ALA A 489 20.24 42.03 24.63
N LYS A 490 20.21 41.39 23.45
CA LYS A 490 19.80 42.04 22.19
C LYS A 490 18.32 42.41 22.19
N MET A 491 17.45 41.49 22.65
CA MET A 491 15.99 41.77 22.80
C MET A 491 15.73 42.95 23.74
N CYS A 492 16.38 42.97 24.91
CA CYS A 492 16.23 44.08 25.86
C CYS A 492 16.70 45.42 25.29
N LYS A 493 17.79 45.43 24.51
CA LYS A 493 18.25 46.66 23.82
C LYS A 493 17.27 47.13 22.73
N GLY A 494 16.61 46.19 22.01
CA GLY A 494 15.58 46.54 21.04
C GLY A 494 14.31 47.16 21.66
N LEU A 495 13.96 46.75 22.89
CA LEU A 495 12.82 47.28 23.63
C LEU A 495 13.09 48.66 24.28
N SER A 496 14.36 49.02 24.48
CA SER A 496 14.77 50.27 25.10
C SER A 496 15.04 51.42 24.11
N SER A 497 14.84 51.22 22.81
CA SER A 497 14.87 52.32 21.83
C SER A 497 13.56 53.10 21.89
N PRO A 498 13.55 54.43 22.29
CA PRO A 498 12.32 55.20 22.30
C PRO A 498 11.83 55.38 20.86
N ALA A 499 10.55 55.06 20.66
CA ALA A 499 9.86 55.39 19.41
C ALA A 499 9.97 56.89 19.18
N THR A 500 10.82 57.30 18.26
CA THR A 500 10.83 58.69 17.75
C THR A 500 9.49 58.94 17.08
N ALA A 501 8.59 59.57 17.80
CA ALA A 501 7.38 60.15 17.26
C ALA A 501 7.80 61.15 16.15
N LYS A 502 7.55 60.80 14.91
CA LYS A 502 7.52 61.79 13.83
C LYS A 502 6.21 62.55 13.95
N LYS A 503 6.36 63.86 14.22
CA LYS A 503 5.32 64.87 13.99
C LYS A 503 4.97 64.93 12.51
#